data_64a77c39cbad5b484ee76bc80630ebcf
#
_entry.id   64a77c39cbad5b484ee76bc80630ebcf
#
_cell.length_a   1.000
_cell.length_b   1.000
_cell.length_c   1.000
_cell.angle_alpha   90.00
_cell.angle_beta   90.00
_cell.angle_gamma   90.00
#
_symmetry.space_group_name_H-M   'P 1'
#
loop_
_entity.id
_entity.type
_entity.pdbx_description
1 polymer ?
#
loop_
_entity_poly.entity_id
_entity_poly.type
_entity_poly.pdbx_seq_one_letter_code
_entity_poly.pdbx_strand_id
1 'polypeptide(L)'
;MAEIKEGRYASDWLKREADSHFSREEIIVASGSGKVLSGTVLGKITASGKYKPVTVAATDGSQNAAAILLHAVDATAADAPGVSISRDAIVVQQGLLYGADVDTAAERLAVQNALRALNPPILPREGA
;
A
#
# COMPACT_ATOMS: atom_id res chain seq x y z
N MET A 1 24.37 -19.02 -13.09
CA MET A 1 23.92 -18.16 -12.01
C MET A 1 22.42 -18.09 -12.02
N ALA A 2 21.82 -18.27 -10.89
CA ALA A 2 20.39 -18.05 -10.83
C ALA A 2 20.08 -16.61 -11.22
N GLU A 3 19.09 -16.46 -12.05
CA GLU A 3 18.63 -15.14 -12.41
C GLU A 3 18.14 -14.42 -11.15
N ILE A 4 18.70 -13.26 -10.90
CA ILE A 4 18.21 -12.42 -9.81
C ILE A 4 17.02 -11.67 -10.34
N LYS A 5 15.85 -12.05 -9.89
CA LYS A 5 14.67 -11.27 -10.14
C LYS A 5 14.67 -10.09 -9.18
N GLU A 6 14.84 -8.92 -9.73
CA GLU A 6 14.67 -7.75 -8.94
C GLU A 6 13.19 -7.59 -8.64
N GLY A 7 12.85 -7.73 -7.36
CA GLY A 7 11.53 -7.38 -6.89
C GLY A 7 11.33 -5.88 -6.87
N ARG A 8 10.17 -5.46 -6.47
CA ARG A 8 9.93 -4.04 -6.25
C ARG A 8 10.52 -3.64 -4.91
N TYR A 9 11.10 -2.46 -4.88
CA TYR A 9 11.70 -1.89 -3.68
C TYR A 9 11.04 -0.57 -3.35
N ALA A 10 11.19 -0.14 -2.09
CA ALA A 10 10.66 1.15 -1.65
C ALA A 10 11.14 2.30 -2.52
N SER A 11 12.39 2.24 -2.99
CA SER A 11 12.96 3.28 -3.86
C SER A 11 12.24 3.43 -5.20
N ASP A 12 11.45 2.44 -5.62
CA ASP A 12 10.70 2.52 -6.86
C ASP A 12 9.52 3.49 -6.77
N TRP A 13 9.02 3.73 -5.57
CA TRP A 13 7.81 4.55 -5.37
C TRP A 13 7.92 5.55 -4.24
N LEU A 14 8.76 5.31 -3.24
CA LEU A 14 8.90 6.21 -2.10
C LEU A 14 9.93 7.29 -2.40
N LYS A 15 9.50 8.52 -2.51
CA LYS A 15 10.38 9.68 -2.75
C LYS A 15 10.89 10.27 -1.46
N ARG A 16 10.04 10.38 -0.47
CA ARG A 16 10.38 10.99 0.80
C ARG A 16 9.41 10.53 1.88
N GLU A 17 9.94 10.33 3.06
CA GLU A 17 9.14 10.14 4.26
C GLU A 17 9.69 11.06 5.37
N ALA A 18 8.85 11.36 6.35
CA ALA A 18 9.30 12.01 7.56
C ALA A 18 10.20 11.05 8.35
N ASP A 19 10.36 11.24 9.64
CA ASP A 19 11.06 10.27 10.47
C ASP A 19 10.43 8.89 10.29
N SER A 20 11.25 7.86 10.03
CA SER A 20 10.75 6.52 9.80
C SER A 20 9.99 5.95 11.00
N HIS A 21 10.29 6.40 12.21
CA HIS A 21 9.53 6.02 13.41
C HIS A 21 8.14 6.64 13.41
N PHE A 22 7.93 7.72 12.68
CA PHE A 22 6.64 8.38 12.56
C PHE A 22 5.84 7.90 11.36
N SER A 23 6.49 7.78 10.20
CA SER A 23 5.80 7.46 8.93
C SER A 23 5.47 5.99 8.79
N ARG A 24 6.26 5.11 9.39
CA ARG A 24 6.12 3.66 9.25
C ARG A 24 5.33 3.05 10.39
N GLU A 25 4.60 1.99 10.09
CA GLU A 25 3.91 1.18 11.10
C GLU A 25 4.09 -0.30 10.80
N GLU A 26 4.18 -1.09 11.87
CA GLU A 26 4.09 -2.54 11.77
C GLU A 26 2.61 -2.91 11.62
N ILE A 27 2.31 -3.74 10.62
CA ILE A 27 0.95 -4.14 10.31
C ILE A 27 0.89 -5.64 10.09
N ILE A 28 -0.34 -6.16 10.05
CA ILE A 28 -0.61 -7.54 9.64
C ILE A 28 -1.36 -7.49 8.32
N VAL A 29 -0.84 -8.15 7.30
CA VAL A 29 -1.52 -8.34 6.02
C VAL A 29 -2.38 -9.59 6.14
N ALA A 30 -3.67 -9.45 5.82
CA ALA A 30 -4.64 -10.52 6.03
C ALA A 30 -4.37 -11.72 5.13
N SER A 31 -4.57 -12.91 5.69
CA SER A 31 -4.53 -14.17 4.96
C SER A 31 -5.44 -14.11 3.72
N GLY A 32 -5.00 -14.70 2.64
CA GLY A 32 -5.73 -14.69 1.38
C GLY A 32 -5.42 -13.50 0.47
N SER A 33 -4.58 -12.59 0.92
CA SER A 33 -4.16 -11.45 0.09
C SER A 33 -3.15 -11.82 -0.98
N GLY A 34 -2.57 -13.03 -0.90
CA GLY A 34 -1.57 -13.48 -1.85
C GLY A 34 -0.21 -12.84 -1.59
N LYS A 35 0.61 -12.82 -2.63
CA LYS A 35 1.88 -12.13 -2.61
C LYS A 35 1.63 -10.64 -2.87
N VAL A 36 1.88 -9.82 -1.85
CA VAL A 36 1.66 -8.38 -1.93
C VAL A 36 3.02 -7.71 -2.10
N LEU A 37 3.16 -6.96 -3.18
CA LEU A 37 4.43 -6.35 -3.54
C LEU A 37 4.62 -4.99 -2.87
N SER A 38 5.87 -4.57 -2.76
CA SER A 38 6.21 -3.22 -2.29
C SER A 38 5.52 -2.17 -3.16
N GLY A 39 4.94 -1.17 -2.53
CA GLY A 39 4.22 -0.11 -3.24
C GLY A 39 2.72 -0.36 -3.41
N THR A 40 2.21 -1.49 -2.93
CA THR A 40 0.76 -1.76 -2.98
C THR A 40 0.04 -0.89 -1.97
N VAL A 41 -0.99 -0.17 -2.45
CA VAL A 41 -1.86 0.60 -1.57
C VAL A 41 -2.78 -0.35 -0.83
N LEU A 42 -2.83 -0.20 0.49
CA LEU A 42 -3.57 -1.09 1.38
C LEU A 42 -4.78 -0.38 1.97
N GLY A 43 -5.86 -1.14 2.12
CA GLY A 43 -7.00 -0.75 2.93
C GLY A 43 -7.01 -1.52 4.24
N LYS A 44 -7.57 -0.92 5.27
CA LYS A 44 -7.64 -1.52 6.60
C LYS A 44 -9.02 -2.12 6.84
N ILE A 45 -9.07 -3.39 7.18
CA ILE A 45 -10.30 -4.08 7.57
C ILE A 45 -10.69 -3.58 8.95
N THR A 46 -11.83 -2.91 9.07
CA THR A 46 -12.23 -2.24 10.30
C THR A 46 -12.36 -3.20 11.47
N ALA A 47 -12.96 -4.37 11.25
CA ALA A 47 -13.25 -5.32 12.34
C ALA A 47 -12.01 -5.96 12.93
N SER A 48 -11.02 -6.29 12.08
CA SER A 48 -9.82 -7.03 12.51
C SER A 48 -8.59 -6.15 12.68
N GLY A 49 -8.57 -4.98 12.06
CA GLY A 49 -7.39 -4.14 12.02
C GLY A 49 -6.31 -4.63 11.06
N LYS A 50 -6.56 -5.69 10.33
CA LYS A 50 -5.63 -6.23 9.34
C LYS A 50 -5.75 -5.46 8.02
N TYR A 51 -4.74 -5.57 7.19
CA TYR A 51 -4.67 -4.84 5.93
C TYR A 51 -4.72 -5.81 4.75
N LYS A 52 -5.24 -5.35 3.63
CA LYS A 52 -5.18 -6.06 2.37
C LYS A 52 -5.11 -5.04 1.23
N PRO A 53 -4.73 -5.45 0.00
CA PRO A 53 -4.73 -4.52 -1.12
C PRO A 53 -6.08 -3.81 -1.23
N VAL A 54 -6.05 -2.50 -1.44
CA VAL A 54 -7.26 -1.69 -1.54
C VAL A 54 -8.16 -2.21 -2.67
N THR A 55 -9.46 -2.29 -2.42
CA THR A 55 -10.42 -2.86 -3.36
C THR A 55 -11.69 -2.01 -3.36
N VAL A 56 -12.22 -1.71 -4.54
CA VAL A 56 -13.42 -0.87 -4.66
C VAL A 56 -14.70 -1.61 -4.29
N ALA A 57 -14.70 -2.95 -4.42
CA ALA A 57 -15.88 -3.77 -4.15
C ALA A 57 -16.09 -4.08 -2.67
N ALA A 58 -15.10 -3.84 -1.82
CA ALA A 58 -15.19 -4.19 -0.40
C ALA A 58 -16.13 -3.26 0.35
N THR A 59 -16.68 -3.79 1.45
CA THR A 59 -17.51 -3.04 2.40
C THR A 59 -17.02 -3.18 3.83
N ASP A 60 -15.86 -3.78 4.03
CA ASP A 60 -15.29 -4.08 5.34
C ASP A 60 -14.29 -3.03 5.85
N GLY A 61 -14.13 -1.94 5.13
CA GLY A 61 -13.17 -0.87 5.41
C GLY A 61 -11.99 -0.87 4.45
N SER A 62 -11.67 -1.99 3.81
CA SER A 62 -10.53 -2.08 2.91
C SER A 62 -10.75 -1.38 1.57
N GLN A 63 -11.92 -0.87 1.30
CA GLN A 63 -12.18 0.01 0.18
C GLN A 63 -11.56 1.40 0.36
N ASN A 64 -11.18 1.75 1.56
CA ASN A 64 -10.55 3.04 1.88
C ASN A 64 -9.04 2.88 1.97
N ALA A 65 -8.31 3.64 1.17
CA ALA A 65 -6.86 3.62 1.22
C ALA A 65 -6.37 4.10 2.59
N ALA A 66 -5.49 3.33 3.23
CA ALA A 66 -5.02 3.63 4.58
C ALA A 66 -3.49 3.65 4.69
N ALA A 67 -2.78 2.96 3.82
CA ALA A 67 -1.33 2.83 3.90
C ALA A 67 -0.77 2.30 2.60
N ILE A 68 0.56 2.25 2.50
CA ILE A 68 1.26 1.64 1.36
C ILE A 68 2.28 0.65 1.93
N LEU A 69 2.31 -0.55 1.39
CA LEU A 69 3.22 -1.59 1.85
C LEU A 69 4.66 -1.25 1.49
N LEU A 70 5.54 -1.26 2.48
CA LEU A 70 6.94 -0.88 2.30
C LEU A 70 7.78 -2.02 1.69
N HIS A 71 7.58 -3.24 2.19
CA HIS A 71 8.30 -4.43 1.73
C HIS A 71 7.32 -5.51 1.34
N ALA A 72 7.64 -6.27 0.30
CA ALA A 72 6.78 -7.36 -0.15
C ALA A 72 6.57 -8.41 0.95
N VAL A 73 5.35 -8.94 1.03
CA VAL A 73 4.99 -10.03 1.94
C VAL A 73 4.20 -11.09 1.20
N ASP A 74 4.21 -12.31 1.71
CA ASP A 74 3.38 -13.40 1.20
C ASP A 74 2.32 -13.76 2.25
N ALA A 75 1.09 -13.35 1.98
CA ALA A 75 -0.06 -13.62 2.84
C ALA A 75 -1.04 -14.58 2.16
N THR A 76 -0.54 -15.52 1.36
CA THR A 76 -1.36 -16.46 0.60
C THR A 76 -2.09 -17.42 1.52
N ALA A 77 -1.38 -18.07 2.45
CA ALA A 77 -1.93 -19.14 3.28
C ALA A 77 -2.21 -18.71 4.72
N ALA A 78 -1.63 -17.62 5.16
CA ALA A 78 -1.76 -17.14 6.55
C ALA A 78 -1.54 -15.64 6.60
N ASP A 79 -1.96 -15.02 7.70
CA ASP A 79 -1.63 -13.62 7.97
C ASP A 79 -0.11 -13.44 7.98
N ALA A 80 0.36 -12.33 7.43
CA ALA A 80 1.79 -12.04 7.35
C ALA A 80 2.10 -10.68 7.99
N PRO A 81 3.14 -10.60 8.81
CA PRO A 81 3.58 -9.30 9.32
C PRO A 81 4.24 -8.50 8.21
N GLY A 82 4.04 -7.19 8.25
CA GLY A 82 4.64 -6.28 7.28
C GLY A 82 4.88 -4.91 7.90
N VAL A 83 5.50 -4.05 7.11
CA VAL A 83 5.75 -2.65 7.47
C VAL A 83 5.10 -1.78 6.40
N SER A 84 4.35 -0.79 6.84
CA SER A 84 3.70 0.15 5.93
C SER A 84 4.23 1.56 6.09
N ILE A 85 4.08 2.36 5.03
CA ILE A 85 4.10 3.82 5.11
C ILE A 85 2.65 4.23 5.35
N SER A 86 2.38 4.81 6.50
CA SER A 86 1.01 5.12 6.94
C SER A 86 0.69 6.60 6.95
N ARG A 87 1.70 7.47 6.89
CA ARG A 87 1.51 8.92 6.95
C ARG A 87 2.76 9.67 6.54
N ASP A 88 2.58 10.92 6.18
CA ASP A 88 3.62 11.95 6.00
C ASP A 88 4.77 11.49 5.09
N ALA A 89 4.41 11.19 3.85
CA ALA A 89 5.36 10.76 2.84
C ALA A 89 4.99 11.33 1.47
N ILE A 90 5.97 11.38 0.57
CA ILE A 90 5.76 11.71 -0.84
C ILE A 90 6.11 10.47 -1.64
N VAL A 91 5.20 10.05 -2.51
CA VAL A 91 5.34 8.82 -3.30
C VAL A 91 5.13 9.13 -4.77
N VAL A 92 5.71 8.27 -5.63
CA VAL A 92 5.53 8.36 -7.09
C VAL A 92 4.25 7.63 -7.44
N GLN A 93 3.25 8.36 -7.94
CA GLN A 93 1.94 7.75 -8.21
C GLN A 93 2.00 6.64 -9.26
N GLN A 94 2.89 6.73 -10.23
CA GLN A 94 3.07 5.70 -11.24
C GLN A 94 3.70 4.42 -10.69
N GLY A 95 4.34 4.50 -9.54
CA GLY A 95 4.96 3.35 -8.88
C GLY A 95 4.02 2.60 -7.94
N LEU A 96 2.81 3.08 -7.73
CA LEU A 96 1.86 2.45 -6.82
C LEU A 96 1.15 1.28 -7.49
N LEU A 97 0.84 0.28 -6.69
CA LEU A 97 0.03 -0.87 -7.09
C LEU A 97 -1.26 -0.87 -6.29
N TYR A 98 -2.28 -1.56 -6.80
CA TYR A 98 -3.63 -1.56 -6.23
C TYR A 98 -4.19 -2.97 -6.23
N GLY A 99 -5.32 -3.16 -5.58
CA GLY A 99 -6.10 -4.38 -5.71
C GLY A 99 -6.58 -4.57 -7.16
N ALA A 100 -6.88 -5.82 -7.52
CA ALA A 100 -7.17 -6.18 -8.89
C ALA A 100 -8.39 -5.46 -9.49
N ASP A 101 -9.35 -5.03 -8.66
CA ASP A 101 -10.54 -4.33 -9.12
C ASP A 101 -10.38 -2.81 -9.21
N VAL A 102 -9.22 -2.29 -8.86
CA VAL A 102 -8.88 -0.87 -9.08
C VAL A 102 -8.16 -0.80 -10.43
N ASP A 103 -8.93 -0.83 -11.49
CA ASP A 103 -8.39 -1.03 -12.84
C ASP A 103 -8.67 0.12 -13.82
N THR A 104 -9.38 1.15 -13.38
CA THR A 104 -9.60 2.35 -14.20
C THR A 104 -8.83 3.54 -13.65
N ALA A 105 -8.57 4.53 -14.52
CA ALA A 105 -7.89 5.76 -14.09
C ALA A 105 -8.69 6.52 -13.02
N ALA A 106 -10.01 6.51 -13.11
CA ALA A 106 -10.87 7.17 -12.13
C ALA A 106 -10.78 6.49 -10.76
N GLU A 107 -10.74 5.16 -10.72
CA GLU A 107 -10.61 4.41 -9.48
C GLU A 107 -9.24 4.62 -8.84
N ARG A 108 -8.18 4.60 -9.64
CA ARG A 108 -6.83 4.90 -9.15
C ARG A 108 -6.73 6.32 -8.60
N LEU A 109 -7.35 7.28 -9.27
CA LEU A 109 -7.37 8.67 -8.80
C LEU A 109 -8.12 8.79 -7.46
N ALA A 110 -9.23 8.09 -7.31
CA ALA A 110 -9.98 8.08 -6.05
C ALA A 110 -9.14 7.53 -4.89
N VAL A 111 -8.38 6.47 -5.13
CA VAL A 111 -7.46 5.90 -4.14
C VAL A 111 -6.36 6.89 -3.79
N GLN A 112 -5.76 7.53 -4.78
CA GLN A 112 -4.72 8.53 -4.57
C GLN A 112 -5.24 9.72 -3.77
N ASN A 113 -6.45 10.18 -4.05
CA ASN A 113 -7.08 11.26 -3.30
C ASN A 113 -7.37 10.86 -1.85
N ALA A 114 -7.71 9.59 -1.62
CA ALA A 114 -7.87 9.08 -0.25
C ALA A 114 -6.55 9.12 0.52
N LEU A 115 -5.44 8.82 -0.13
CA LEU A 115 -4.11 8.95 0.49
C LEU A 115 -3.81 10.41 0.84
N ARG A 116 -4.14 11.34 -0.04
CA ARG A 116 -3.95 12.77 0.22
C ARG A 116 -4.80 13.29 1.37
N ALA A 117 -5.92 12.63 1.63
CA ALA A 117 -6.84 13.01 2.70
C ALA A 117 -6.42 12.50 4.08
N LEU A 118 -5.41 11.65 4.17
CA LEU A 118 -4.89 11.20 5.46
C LEU A 118 -4.27 12.38 6.21
N ASN A 119 -4.21 12.27 7.53
CA ASN A 119 -3.66 13.34 8.37
C ASN A 119 -2.63 12.78 9.35
N PRO A 120 -1.33 13.01 9.14
CA PRO A 120 -0.68 13.71 8.00
C PRO A 120 -0.80 12.93 6.70
N PRO A 121 -0.84 13.60 5.56
CA PRO A 121 -1.14 12.94 4.29
C PRO A 121 0.04 12.16 3.72
N ILE A 122 -0.29 11.18 2.87
CA ILE A 122 0.63 10.61 1.90
C ILE A 122 0.33 11.30 0.57
N LEU A 123 1.34 11.89 -0.05
CA LEU A 123 1.17 12.71 -1.24
C LEU A 123 1.65 11.97 -2.49
N PRO A 124 0.75 11.33 -3.25
CA PRO A 124 1.10 10.80 -4.57
C PRO A 124 1.39 11.95 -5.54
N ARG A 125 2.50 11.84 -6.25
CA ARG A 125 2.92 12.83 -7.24
C ARG A 125 3.40 12.14 -8.48
N GLU A 126 3.35 12.85 -9.60
CA GLU A 126 3.94 12.34 -10.82
C GLU A 126 5.44 12.19 -10.62
N GLY A 127 5.98 11.06 -11.11
CA GLY A 127 7.40 10.81 -11.05
C GLY A 127 8.16 11.76 -11.95
N ALA A 128 9.29 12.20 -11.49
CA ALA A 128 10.18 13.03 -12.28
C ALA A 128 11.08 12.18 -13.13
#